data_97905be7fa786af7d962e1dee9d83467
#
_entry.id   97905be7fa786af7d962e1dee9d83467
#
_cell.length_a   1.000
_cell.length_b   1.000
_cell.length_c   1.000
_cell.angle_alpha   90.00
_cell.angle_beta   90.00
_cell.angle_gamma   90.00
#
_symmetry.space_group_name_H-M   'P 1'
#
loop_
_entity.id
_entity.type
_entity.pdbx_description
1 polymer ?
#
loop_
_entity_poly.entity_id
_entity_poly.type
_entity_poly.pdbx_seq_one_letter_code
_entity_poly.pdbx_strand_id
1 'polypeptide(L)'
;FAAVAGLTTAGIMQLSHSVSIWLVLITISCVIIFFIRNFVAGKLGYIFGKTADYEAVLDAELQTLDFGKGHDAVLEAFPRIMKQHVTCKGLDILVSDENMNLQTVYSDFNHHNTLSANLACFEYLLSQNTIVITKTELIANYQYESIRDVLLDIFETTQTEILISMREGQKLIGCILLAPKTHSAEYTPYDIRVLSNM
;
A
#
# COMPACT_ATOMS: atom_id res chain seq x y z
N PHE A 1 73.77 21.16 -11.95
CA PHE A 1 72.88 20.37 -12.82
C PHE A 1 72.36 19.08 -12.13
N ALA A 2 73.21 18.34 -11.44
CA ALA A 2 72.80 17.07 -10.78
C ALA A 2 71.76 17.26 -9.67
N ALA A 3 71.81 18.32 -8.90
CA ALA A 3 70.86 18.62 -7.80
C ALA A 3 69.45 18.97 -8.34
N VAL A 4 69.39 19.67 -9.46
CA VAL A 4 68.07 20.03 -10.06
C VAL A 4 67.43 18.80 -10.70
N ALA A 5 68.23 17.91 -11.34
CA ALA A 5 67.70 16.68 -11.90
C ALA A 5 67.19 15.72 -10.81
N GLY A 6 67.83 15.67 -9.64
CA GLY A 6 67.39 14.84 -8.51
C GLY A 6 66.09 15.33 -7.88
N LEU A 7 65.90 16.64 -7.76
CA LEU A 7 64.65 17.22 -7.25
C LEU A 7 63.46 17.02 -8.19
N THR A 8 63.69 17.13 -9.49
CA THR A 8 62.60 16.90 -10.50
C THR A 8 62.21 15.43 -10.57
N THR A 9 63.15 14.50 -10.48
CA THR A 9 62.85 13.05 -10.47
C THR A 9 62.15 12.63 -9.19
N ALA A 10 62.52 13.15 -8.02
CA ALA A 10 61.83 12.89 -6.76
C ALA A 10 60.41 13.48 -6.74
N GLY A 11 60.22 14.68 -7.29
CA GLY A 11 58.89 15.30 -7.41
C GLY A 11 57.99 14.50 -8.35
N ILE A 12 58.50 14.03 -9.48
CA ILE A 12 57.73 13.18 -10.43
C ILE A 12 57.36 11.86 -9.82
N MET A 13 58.28 11.17 -9.08
CA MET A 13 57.96 9.93 -8.37
C MET A 13 56.91 10.14 -7.28
N GLN A 14 56.94 11.23 -6.54
CA GLN A 14 55.99 11.51 -5.51
C GLN A 14 54.61 11.85 -6.09
N LEU A 15 54.56 12.56 -7.22
CA LEU A 15 53.33 12.85 -7.94
C LEU A 15 52.74 11.53 -8.54
N SER A 16 53.55 10.69 -9.12
CA SER A 16 53.06 9.40 -9.69
C SER A 16 52.53 8.46 -8.61
N HIS A 17 53.13 8.47 -7.42
CA HIS A 17 52.67 7.66 -6.29
C HIS A 17 51.33 8.18 -5.78
N SER A 18 51.16 9.50 -5.71
CA SER A 18 49.86 10.14 -5.35
C SER A 18 48.77 9.84 -6.37
N VAL A 19 49.06 9.95 -7.67
CA VAL A 19 48.11 9.62 -8.73
C VAL A 19 47.70 8.14 -8.72
N SER A 20 48.65 7.24 -8.47
CA SER A 20 48.37 5.80 -8.36
C SER A 20 47.45 5.48 -7.19
N ILE A 21 47.63 6.12 -6.04
CA ILE A 21 46.75 5.97 -4.86
C ILE A 21 45.34 6.45 -5.20
N TRP A 22 45.20 7.59 -5.84
CA TRP A 22 43.89 8.11 -6.23
C TRP A 22 43.17 7.21 -7.22
N LEU A 23 43.87 6.63 -8.19
CA LEU A 23 43.31 5.67 -9.14
C LEU A 23 42.80 4.41 -8.45
N VAL A 24 43.55 3.89 -7.46
CA VAL A 24 43.13 2.74 -6.66
C VAL A 24 41.86 3.06 -5.85
N LEU A 25 41.83 4.23 -5.20
CA LEU A 25 40.65 4.66 -4.42
C LEU A 25 39.41 4.83 -5.30
N ILE A 26 39.56 5.43 -6.48
CA ILE A 26 38.44 5.58 -7.43
C ILE A 26 37.95 4.20 -7.90
N THR A 27 38.85 3.29 -8.22
CA THR A 27 38.49 1.94 -8.63
C THR A 27 37.74 1.18 -7.54
N ILE A 28 38.21 1.24 -6.30
CA ILE A 28 37.54 0.64 -5.14
C ILE A 28 36.14 1.26 -4.96
N SER A 29 36.03 2.60 -5.04
CA SER A 29 34.75 3.28 -4.94
C SER A 29 33.75 2.86 -6.03
N CYS A 30 34.21 2.75 -7.27
CA CYS A 30 33.38 2.26 -8.37
C CYS A 30 32.89 0.82 -8.16
N VAL A 31 33.76 -0.05 -7.65
CA VAL A 31 33.39 -1.43 -7.32
C VAL A 31 32.36 -1.47 -6.21
N ILE A 32 32.54 -0.69 -5.15
CA ILE A 32 31.59 -0.60 -4.05
C ILE A 32 30.23 -0.09 -4.54
N ILE A 33 30.21 0.99 -5.33
CA ILE A 33 28.98 1.54 -5.91
C ILE A 33 28.29 0.50 -6.80
N PHE A 34 29.04 -0.24 -7.61
CA PHE A 34 28.49 -1.29 -8.45
C PHE A 34 27.83 -2.41 -7.63
N PHE A 35 28.47 -2.86 -6.55
CA PHE A 35 27.92 -3.86 -5.63
C PHE A 35 26.67 -3.35 -4.91
N ILE A 36 26.69 -2.11 -4.39
CA ILE A 36 25.53 -1.49 -3.75
C ILE A 36 24.39 -1.40 -4.75
N ARG A 37 24.64 -0.93 -5.96
CA ARG A 37 23.60 -0.82 -7.01
C ARG A 37 22.98 -2.19 -7.33
N ASN A 38 23.79 -3.22 -7.51
CA ASN A 38 23.29 -4.55 -7.82
C ASN A 38 22.52 -5.17 -6.64
N PHE A 39 22.99 -4.95 -5.41
CA PHE A 39 22.30 -5.39 -4.21
C PHE A 39 20.94 -4.70 -4.04
N VAL A 40 20.92 -3.38 -4.20
CA VAL A 40 19.69 -2.58 -4.14
C VAL A 40 18.73 -2.94 -5.30
N ALA A 41 19.25 -3.06 -6.52
CA ALA A 41 18.43 -3.47 -7.68
C ALA A 41 17.85 -4.87 -7.50
N GLY A 42 18.60 -5.82 -6.96
CA GLY A 42 18.11 -7.16 -6.64
C GLY A 42 17.02 -7.16 -5.56
N LYS A 43 17.19 -6.35 -4.51
CA LYS A 43 16.17 -6.19 -3.47
C LYS A 43 14.92 -5.47 -3.99
N LEU A 44 15.11 -4.40 -4.77
CA LEU A 44 14.01 -3.68 -5.40
C LEU A 44 13.30 -4.57 -6.44
N GLY A 45 14.03 -5.31 -7.26
CA GLY A 45 13.44 -6.27 -8.21
C GLY A 45 12.62 -7.36 -7.52
N TYR A 46 13.07 -7.85 -6.37
CA TYR A 46 12.30 -8.80 -5.56
C TYR A 46 11.02 -8.17 -5.00
N ILE A 47 11.09 -6.92 -4.55
CA ILE A 47 9.93 -6.18 -4.01
C ILE A 47 8.96 -5.82 -5.14
N PHE A 48 9.43 -5.24 -6.24
CA PHE A 48 8.60 -4.78 -7.35
C PHE A 48 8.13 -5.93 -8.27
N GLY A 49 8.93 -6.97 -8.48
CA GLY A 49 8.52 -8.15 -9.23
C GLY A 49 7.41 -8.92 -8.52
N LYS A 50 7.51 -9.06 -7.19
CA LYS A 50 6.49 -9.71 -6.38
C LYS A 50 5.17 -8.92 -6.33
N THR A 51 5.24 -7.59 -6.51
CA THR A 51 4.06 -6.73 -6.51
C THR A 51 3.28 -6.77 -7.83
N ALA A 52 3.95 -6.86 -8.98
CA ALA A 52 3.26 -6.98 -10.26
C ALA A 52 2.53 -8.33 -10.43
N ASP A 53 3.17 -9.42 -9.98
CA ASP A 53 2.55 -10.74 -9.97
C ASP A 53 1.34 -10.82 -9.02
N TYR A 54 1.38 -10.09 -7.91
CA TYR A 54 0.32 -10.06 -6.91
C TYR A 54 -0.99 -9.43 -7.44
N GLU A 55 -0.91 -8.28 -8.13
CA GLU A 55 -2.07 -7.61 -8.73
C GLU A 55 -2.72 -8.51 -9.79
N ALA A 56 -1.90 -9.10 -10.66
CA ALA A 56 -2.39 -10.01 -11.70
C ALA A 56 -3.03 -11.29 -11.13
N VAL A 57 -2.48 -11.84 -10.04
CA VAL A 57 -3.05 -13.03 -9.38
C VAL A 57 -4.35 -12.68 -8.68
N LEU A 58 -4.40 -11.55 -7.97
CA LEU A 58 -5.62 -11.09 -7.32
C LEU A 58 -6.74 -10.85 -8.33
N ASP A 59 -6.45 -10.14 -9.42
CA ASP A 59 -7.41 -9.89 -10.50
C ASP A 59 -7.90 -11.19 -11.14
N ALA A 60 -7.00 -12.14 -11.39
CA ALA A 60 -7.35 -13.43 -11.94
C ALA A 60 -8.25 -14.23 -10.99
N GLU A 61 -7.99 -14.22 -9.68
CA GLU A 61 -8.86 -14.89 -8.70
C GLU A 61 -10.21 -14.19 -8.54
N LEU A 62 -10.25 -12.86 -8.54
CA LEU A 62 -11.51 -12.12 -8.52
C LEU A 62 -12.37 -12.37 -9.75
N GLN A 63 -11.75 -12.53 -10.93
CA GLN A 63 -12.47 -12.91 -12.16
C GLN A 63 -13.02 -14.33 -12.12
N THR A 64 -12.51 -15.20 -11.24
CA THR A 64 -13.08 -16.54 -11.04
C THR A 64 -14.34 -16.54 -10.18
N LEU A 65 -14.69 -15.42 -9.56
CA LEU A 65 -15.92 -15.27 -8.80
C LEU A 65 -17.11 -15.46 -9.75
N ASP A 66 -17.85 -16.53 -9.52
CA ASP A 66 -19.04 -16.83 -10.31
C ASP A 66 -20.26 -16.12 -9.70
N PHE A 67 -20.52 -14.93 -10.17
CA PHE A 67 -21.67 -14.13 -9.75
C PHE A 67 -23.02 -14.81 -10.10
N GLY A 68 -23.00 -15.82 -10.98
CA GLY A 68 -24.19 -16.61 -11.31
C GLY A 68 -24.59 -17.63 -10.23
N LYS A 69 -23.68 -17.96 -9.29
CA LYS A 69 -23.96 -18.88 -8.19
C LYS A 69 -24.72 -18.27 -7.02
N GLY A 70 -25.02 -16.99 -7.09
CA GLY A 70 -25.76 -16.27 -6.06
C GLY A 70 -24.88 -15.50 -5.08
N HIS A 71 -25.55 -14.67 -4.31
CA HIS A 71 -24.91 -13.70 -3.39
C HIS A 71 -24.07 -14.39 -2.31
N ASP A 72 -24.54 -15.51 -1.76
CA ASP A 72 -23.87 -16.22 -0.66
C ASP A 72 -22.51 -16.78 -1.09
N ALA A 73 -22.41 -17.31 -2.32
CA ALA A 73 -21.16 -17.85 -2.84
C ALA A 73 -20.08 -16.75 -3.02
N VAL A 74 -20.49 -15.54 -3.41
CA VAL A 74 -19.60 -14.39 -3.53
C VAL A 74 -19.15 -13.91 -2.14
N LEU A 75 -20.08 -13.84 -1.18
CA LEU A 75 -19.79 -13.44 0.20
C LEU A 75 -18.87 -14.43 0.93
N GLU A 76 -18.82 -15.69 0.53
CA GLU A 76 -17.90 -16.68 1.07
C GLU A 76 -16.52 -16.60 0.39
N ALA A 77 -16.48 -16.47 -0.93
CA ALA A 77 -15.25 -16.54 -1.70
C ALA A 77 -14.44 -15.23 -1.61
N PHE A 78 -15.08 -14.06 -1.71
CA PHE A 78 -14.43 -12.76 -1.72
C PHE A 78 -13.62 -12.50 -0.43
N PRO A 79 -14.15 -12.67 0.80
CA PRO A 79 -13.37 -12.49 2.02
C PRO A 79 -12.16 -13.41 2.11
N ARG A 80 -12.27 -14.64 1.60
CA ARG A 80 -11.15 -15.58 1.57
C ARG A 80 -10.03 -15.07 0.67
N ILE A 81 -10.35 -14.62 -0.54
CA ILE A 81 -9.41 -14.05 -1.50
C ILE A 81 -8.75 -12.83 -0.87
N MET A 82 -9.53 -11.93 -0.29
CA MET A 82 -9.00 -10.72 0.37
C MET A 82 -8.02 -11.06 1.50
N LYS A 83 -8.37 -11.96 2.40
CA LYS A 83 -7.48 -12.36 3.51
C LYS A 83 -6.21 -13.04 3.01
N GLN A 84 -6.28 -13.82 1.96
CA GLN A 84 -5.12 -14.51 1.40
C GLN A 84 -4.13 -13.53 0.76
N HIS A 85 -4.61 -12.54 0.05
CA HIS A 85 -3.77 -11.63 -0.72
C HIS A 85 -3.42 -10.34 0.04
N VAL A 86 -4.37 -9.73 0.73
CA VAL A 86 -4.15 -8.48 1.48
C VAL A 86 -3.56 -8.76 2.86
N THR A 87 -3.62 -10.01 3.33
CA THR A 87 -3.07 -10.46 4.63
C THR A 87 -3.62 -9.66 5.83
N CYS A 88 -4.89 -9.22 5.76
CA CYS A 88 -5.57 -8.56 6.87
C CYS A 88 -6.01 -9.57 7.93
N LYS A 89 -6.15 -9.13 9.18
CA LYS A 89 -6.62 -9.96 10.31
C LYS A 89 -8.09 -10.34 10.15
N GLY A 90 -8.85 -9.53 9.45
CA GLY A 90 -10.25 -9.75 9.19
C GLY A 90 -10.84 -8.60 8.38
N LEU A 91 -12.08 -8.76 7.97
CA LEU A 91 -12.81 -7.74 7.24
C LEU A 91 -14.31 -7.80 7.56
N ASP A 92 -14.97 -6.68 7.39
CA ASP A 92 -16.42 -6.53 7.40
C ASP A 92 -16.89 -6.01 6.04
N ILE A 93 -17.99 -6.55 5.54
CA ILE A 93 -18.66 -6.06 4.35
C ILE A 93 -20.02 -5.55 4.74
N LEU A 94 -20.27 -4.29 4.43
CA LEU A 94 -21.55 -3.64 4.65
C LEU A 94 -22.18 -3.29 3.30
N VAL A 95 -23.46 -3.56 3.15
CA VAL A 95 -24.23 -3.26 1.93
C VAL A 95 -25.40 -2.38 2.29
N SER A 96 -25.73 -1.42 1.42
CA SER A 96 -26.83 -0.51 1.60
C SER A 96 -28.16 -1.22 1.38
N ASP A 97 -29.07 -1.08 2.34
CA ASP A 97 -30.46 -1.50 2.21
C ASP A 97 -31.32 -0.46 1.45
N GLU A 98 -32.60 -0.74 1.30
CA GLU A 98 -33.56 0.15 0.65
C GLU A 98 -33.75 1.48 1.39
N ASN A 99 -33.44 1.52 2.69
CA ASN A 99 -33.55 2.70 3.53
C ASN A 99 -32.26 3.51 3.63
N MET A 100 -31.28 3.20 2.80
CA MET A 100 -29.93 3.81 2.83
C MET A 100 -29.19 3.57 4.16
N ASN A 101 -29.38 2.40 4.78
CA ASN A 101 -28.57 1.95 5.89
C ASN A 101 -27.59 0.89 5.39
N LEU A 102 -26.35 1.03 5.78
CA LEU A 102 -25.30 0.04 5.55
C LEU A 102 -25.42 -1.06 6.61
N GLN A 103 -25.83 -2.24 6.20
CA GLN A 103 -25.96 -3.40 7.09
C GLN A 103 -24.79 -4.36 6.87
N THR A 104 -24.25 -4.89 7.94
CA THR A 104 -23.21 -5.91 7.87
C THR A 104 -23.77 -7.19 7.28
N VAL A 105 -23.28 -7.57 6.08
CA VAL A 105 -23.62 -8.82 5.41
C VAL A 105 -22.55 -9.91 5.63
N TYR A 106 -21.34 -9.50 5.96
CA TYR A 106 -20.25 -10.39 6.33
C TYR A 106 -19.37 -9.71 7.40
N SER A 107 -18.96 -10.46 8.43
CA SER A 107 -18.05 -9.98 9.45
C SER A 107 -17.19 -11.12 10.00
N ASP A 108 -15.88 -10.93 10.03
CA ASP A 108 -14.93 -11.82 10.73
C ASP A 108 -14.96 -11.62 12.25
N PHE A 109 -15.49 -10.49 12.73
CA PHE A 109 -15.49 -10.11 14.15
C PHE A 109 -16.83 -10.29 14.83
N ASN A 110 -17.82 -10.86 14.13
CA ASN A 110 -19.21 -10.96 14.56
C ASN A 110 -19.83 -9.58 14.92
N HIS A 111 -19.35 -8.53 14.29
CA HIS A 111 -19.94 -7.21 14.42
C HIS A 111 -21.22 -7.14 13.58
N HIS A 112 -22.31 -6.74 14.20
CA HIS A 112 -23.57 -6.42 13.52
C HIS A 112 -23.76 -4.91 13.58
N ASN A 113 -22.93 -4.20 12.84
CA ASN A 113 -23.00 -2.74 12.78
C ASN A 113 -24.02 -2.30 11.70
N THR A 114 -24.79 -1.31 12.05
CA THR A 114 -25.65 -0.59 11.09
C THR A 114 -25.16 0.84 11.06
N LEU A 115 -24.69 1.29 9.90
CA LEU A 115 -24.24 2.64 9.65
C LEU A 115 -25.23 3.31 8.69
N SER A 116 -25.50 4.60 8.85
CA SER A 116 -26.29 5.31 7.84
C SER A 116 -25.42 5.64 6.62
N ALA A 117 -25.85 5.27 5.43
CA ALA A 117 -25.16 5.65 4.19
C ALA A 117 -25.24 7.15 3.90
N ASN A 118 -26.19 7.86 4.53
CA ASN A 118 -26.35 9.32 4.41
C ASN A 118 -25.47 10.08 5.42
N LEU A 119 -24.50 9.44 6.09
CA LEU A 119 -23.54 10.16 6.90
C LEU A 119 -22.75 11.13 6.02
N ALA A 120 -22.57 12.36 6.49
CA ALA A 120 -21.84 13.41 5.76
C ALA A 120 -20.42 12.99 5.35
N CYS A 121 -19.80 12.05 6.09
CA CYS A 121 -18.50 11.50 5.73
C CYS A 121 -18.55 10.70 4.42
N PHE A 122 -19.58 9.89 4.17
CA PHE A 122 -19.71 9.14 2.93
C PHE A 122 -20.04 10.06 1.74
N GLU A 123 -20.90 11.04 1.94
CA GLU A 123 -21.19 12.06 0.91
C GLU A 123 -19.92 12.81 0.52
N TYR A 124 -19.09 13.18 1.51
CA TYR A 124 -17.81 13.81 1.26
C TYR A 124 -16.87 12.90 0.46
N LEU A 125 -16.68 11.64 0.87
CA LEU A 125 -15.82 10.68 0.16
C LEU A 125 -16.29 10.49 -1.29
N LEU A 126 -17.58 10.38 -1.53
CA LEU A 126 -18.16 10.29 -2.87
C LEU A 126 -17.86 11.55 -3.69
N SER A 127 -18.01 12.74 -3.11
CA SER A 127 -17.75 14.02 -3.79
C SER A 127 -16.29 14.19 -4.19
N GLN A 128 -15.36 13.69 -3.38
CA GLN A 128 -13.91 13.69 -3.64
C GLN A 128 -13.46 12.54 -4.53
N ASN A 129 -14.36 11.67 -4.96
CA ASN A 129 -14.06 10.46 -5.71
C ASN A 129 -13.08 9.52 -4.97
N THR A 130 -13.05 9.58 -3.64
CA THR A 130 -12.18 8.76 -2.81
C THR A 130 -12.77 7.36 -2.67
N ILE A 131 -12.06 6.35 -3.18
CA ILE A 131 -12.49 4.95 -3.11
C ILE A 131 -11.97 4.31 -1.83
N VAL A 132 -10.71 4.53 -1.51
CA VAL A 132 -10.03 3.94 -0.36
C VAL A 132 -9.54 5.05 0.55
N ILE A 133 -9.77 4.91 1.85
CA ILE A 133 -9.21 5.79 2.87
C ILE A 133 -8.62 4.94 4.01
N THR A 134 -7.44 5.33 4.46
CA THR A 134 -6.78 4.69 5.59
C THR A 134 -6.88 5.54 6.84
N LYS A 135 -6.86 4.90 8.03
CA LYS A 135 -6.82 5.62 9.31
C LYS A 135 -5.62 6.57 9.39
N THR A 136 -4.46 6.15 8.89
CA THR A 136 -3.23 6.97 8.86
C THR A 136 -3.40 8.20 7.97
N GLU A 137 -3.95 8.04 6.76
CA GLU A 137 -4.21 9.15 5.84
C GLU A 137 -5.23 10.14 6.40
N LEU A 138 -6.31 9.62 7.01
CA LEU A 138 -7.33 10.43 7.66
C LEU A 138 -6.76 11.34 8.74
N ILE A 139 -5.79 10.85 9.52
CA ILE A 139 -5.13 11.62 10.57
C ILE A 139 -4.15 12.64 9.99
N ALA A 140 -3.37 12.24 8.98
CA ALA A 140 -2.27 13.04 8.44
C ALA A 140 -2.74 14.12 7.47
N ASN A 141 -3.85 13.93 6.74
CA ASN A 141 -4.29 14.82 5.69
C ASN A 141 -5.37 15.80 6.21
N TYR A 142 -5.05 17.09 6.14
CA TYR A 142 -5.95 18.18 6.55
C TYR A 142 -7.26 18.22 5.73
N GLN A 143 -7.24 17.71 4.52
CA GLN A 143 -8.42 17.63 3.65
C GLN A 143 -9.61 16.93 4.33
N TYR A 144 -9.37 15.97 5.20
CA TYR A 144 -10.40 15.19 5.88
C TYR A 144 -10.83 15.75 7.24
N GLU A 145 -10.41 16.95 7.60
CA GLU A 145 -10.68 17.54 8.92
C GLU A 145 -12.18 17.54 9.27
N SER A 146 -13.03 17.88 8.30
CA SER A 146 -14.49 17.96 8.52
C SER A 146 -15.20 16.64 8.79
N ILE A 147 -14.59 15.53 8.38
CA ILE A 147 -15.17 14.18 8.51
C ILE A 147 -14.33 13.25 9.40
N ARG A 148 -13.18 13.75 9.88
CA ARG A 148 -12.18 12.97 10.61
C ARG A 148 -12.75 12.27 11.82
N ASP A 149 -13.43 13.00 12.69
CA ASP A 149 -13.93 12.44 13.95
C ASP A 149 -14.95 11.33 13.74
N VAL A 150 -15.84 11.51 12.76
CA VAL A 150 -16.85 10.51 12.42
C VAL A 150 -16.22 9.24 11.86
N LEU A 151 -15.25 9.38 10.95
CA LEU A 151 -14.55 8.22 10.37
C LEU A 151 -13.62 7.53 11.38
N LEU A 152 -12.99 8.28 12.29
CA LEU A 152 -12.19 7.70 13.37
C LEU A 152 -13.06 6.88 14.32
N ASP A 153 -14.26 7.36 14.67
CA ASP A 153 -15.21 6.61 15.50
C ASP A 153 -15.63 5.30 14.81
N ILE A 154 -15.87 5.33 13.50
CA ILE A 154 -16.14 4.11 12.72
C ILE A 154 -14.95 3.15 12.78
N PHE A 155 -13.72 3.61 12.51
CA PHE A 155 -12.53 2.78 12.57
C PHE A 155 -12.27 2.18 13.96
N GLU A 156 -12.53 2.93 15.03
CA GLU A 156 -12.33 2.47 16.39
C GLU A 156 -13.41 1.47 16.82
N THR A 157 -14.66 1.76 16.49
CA THR A 157 -15.79 0.87 16.81
C THR A 157 -15.68 -0.47 16.08
N THR A 158 -15.24 -0.44 14.82
CA THR A 158 -15.09 -1.65 13.98
C THR A 158 -13.72 -2.29 14.08
N GLN A 159 -12.77 -1.69 14.79
CA GLN A 159 -11.37 -2.15 14.90
C GLN A 159 -10.69 -2.32 13.54
N THR A 160 -10.99 -1.42 12.60
CA THR A 160 -10.47 -1.45 11.23
C THR A 160 -9.52 -0.29 10.96
N GLU A 161 -8.73 -0.39 9.88
CA GLU A 161 -7.74 0.62 9.48
C GLU A 161 -7.98 1.16 8.06
N ILE A 162 -8.75 0.44 7.25
CA ILE A 162 -9.08 0.85 5.88
C ILE A 162 -10.59 0.77 5.68
N LEU A 163 -11.11 1.78 5.00
CA LEU A 163 -12.46 1.81 4.46
C LEU A 163 -12.36 1.90 2.94
N ILE A 164 -13.05 0.99 2.25
CA ILE A 164 -13.21 0.97 0.80
C ILE A 164 -14.68 1.24 0.52
N SER A 165 -14.97 2.34 -0.18
CA SER A 165 -16.33 2.68 -0.58
C SER A 165 -16.72 1.95 -1.86
N MET A 166 -17.81 1.20 -1.83
CA MET A 166 -18.43 0.59 -3.00
C MET A 166 -19.53 1.52 -3.51
N ARG A 167 -19.46 1.89 -4.79
CA ARG A 167 -20.38 2.87 -5.37
C ARG A 167 -20.90 2.44 -6.72
N GLU A 168 -22.09 2.91 -7.03
CA GLU A 168 -22.68 2.87 -8.35
C GLU A 168 -22.99 4.31 -8.79
N GLY A 169 -22.19 4.84 -9.70
CA GLY A 169 -22.24 6.27 -10.05
C GLY A 169 -21.93 7.18 -8.85
N GLN A 170 -22.91 7.96 -8.42
CA GLN A 170 -22.83 8.86 -7.25
C GLN A 170 -23.50 8.29 -5.99
N LYS A 171 -23.92 7.03 -6.02
CA LYS A 171 -24.59 6.38 -4.90
C LYS A 171 -23.65 5.42 -4.20
N LEU A 172 -23.59 5.50 -2.88
CA LEU A 172 -22.92 4.50 -2.07
C LEU A 172 -23.80 3.25 -2.00
N ILE A 173 -23.29 2.11 -2.48
CA ILE A 173 -23.97 0.81 -2.41
C ILE A 173 -23.45 -0.07 -1.28
N GLY A 174 -22.31 0.29 -0.70
CA GLY A 174 -21.74 -0.44 0.42
C GLY A 174 -20.35 0.06 0.78
N CYS A 175 -19.74 -0.59 1.75
CA CYS A 175 -18.34 -0.40 2.07
C CYS A 175 -17.71 -1.71 2.58
N ILE A 176 -16.39 -1.81 2.40
CA ILE A 176 -15.57 -2.87 2.96
C ILE A 176 -14.66 -2.23 4.01
N LEU A 177 -14.62 -2.79 5.18
CA LEU A 177 -13.75 -2.37 6.26
C LEU A 177 -12.70 -3.44 6.48
N LEU A 178 -11.41 -3.07 6.41
CA LEU A 178 -10.30 -3.98 6.61
C LEU A 178 -9.62 -3.72 7.95
N ALA A 179 -9.44 -4.78 8.72
CA ALA A 179 -8.66 -4.74 9.95
C ALA A 179 -7.15 -4.57 9.68
N PRO A 180 -6.35 -4.28 10.71
CA PRO A 180 -4.89 -4.25 10.61
C PRO A 180 -4.34 -5.50 9.93
N LYS A 181 -3.19 -5.36 9.26
CA LYS A 181 -2.48 -6.52 8.70
C LYS A 181 -2.04 -7.51 9.79
N THR A 182 -1.93 -8.76 9.38
CA THR A 182 -1.35 -9.82 10.17
C THR A 182 0.08 -9.53 10.52
N HIS A 183 0.83 -9.63 11.33
CA HIS A 183 2.26 -9.32 11.57
C HIS A 183 2.58 -7.84 11.83
N SER A 184 1.61 -7.05 12.27
CA SER A 184 1.79 -5.63 12.64
C SER A 184 2.44 -4.78 11.53
N ALA A 185 2.29 -5.19 10.27
CA ALA A 185 2.73 -4.42 9.11
C ALA A 185 1.69 -3.35 8.79
N GLU A 186 2.13 -2.18 8.39
CA GLU A 186 1.25 -1.14 7.87
C GLU A 186 0.84 -1.46 6.43
N TYR A 187 -0.30 -0.93 6.01
CA TYR A 187 -0.71 -0.96 4.62
C TYR A 187 0.19 -0.06 3.80
N THR A 188 0.80 -0.61 2.77
CA THR A 188 1.70 0.11 1.89
C THR A 188 0.92 0.91 0.84
N PRO A 189 1.52 1.96 0.24
CA PRO A 189 0.91 2.66 -0.90
C PRO A 189 0.55 1.72 -2.07
N TYR A 190 1.26 0.60 -2.18
CA TYR A 190 0.96 -0.43 -3.17
C TYR A 190 -0.34 -1.17 -2.83
N ASP A 191 -0.54 -1.59 -1.58
CA ASP A 191 -1.78 -2.22 -1.14
C ASP A 191 -2.98 -1.30 -1.42
N ILE A 192 -2.85 0.00 -1.08
CA ILE A 192 -3.90 1.00 -1.30
C ILE A 192 -4.23 1.12 -2.79
N ARG A 193 -3.23 1.13 -3.66
CA ARG A 193 -3.43 1.19 -5.11
C ARG A 193 -4.18 -0.05 -5.62
N VAL A 194 -3.78 -1.25 -5.19
CA VAL A 194 -4.47 -2.50 -5.55
C VAL A 194 -5.92 -2.46 -5.11
N LEU A 195 -6.18 -2.07 -3.86
CA LEU A 195 -7.53 -1.94 -3.31
C LEU A 195 -8.39 -0.87 -4.03
N SER A 196 -7.76 0.14 -4.61
CA SER A 196 -8.45 1.19 -5.37
C SER A 196 -8.82 0.76 -6.79
N ASN A 197 -8.17 -0.27 -7.32
CA ASN A 197 -8.41 -0.79 -8.68
C ASN A 197 -9.41 -1.96 -8.70
N MET A 198 -9.81 -2.46 -7.54
CA MET A 198 -10.83 -3.51 -7.39
C MET A 198 -12.24 -2.96 -7.59
#